data_ddba47f546bd0d66233629b39bd11707
#
_entry.id   ddba47f546bd0d66233629b39bd11707
#
_cell.length_a   1.000
_cell.length_b   1.000
_cell.length_c   1.000
_cell.angle_alpha   90.00
_cell.angle_beta   90.00
_cell.angle_gamma   90.00
#
_symmetry.space_group_name_H-M   'P 1'
#
loop_
_entity.id
_entity.type
_entity.pdbx_description
1 polymer ?
#
loop_
_entity_poly.entity_id
_entity_poly.type
_entity_poly.pdbx_seq_one_letter_code
_entity_poly.pdbx_strand_id
1 'polypeptide(L)'
;MAIVTLDEIKKQLGITGNDKDAELQLYIDMLPQWLYDITGVWFGSLKTETEIQDYRPVVFLDNVYIKEVSQIKQGRITDETTDADLSEVHGYSVDSKTGRVTLSTTGYKDQYERTDYDQLHITYTYGLVDVPAAVKMAAILMVRGMMQEISSGGTTVTSERVGNYQKTYSVSKKEQTLLAPFVRFLV
;
A
#
# COMPACT_ATOMS: atom_id res chain seq x y z
N MET A 1 5.79 11.51 -5.97
CA MET A 1 6.69 12.31 -5.11
C MET A 1 7.54 11.34 -4.32
N ALA A 2 8.86 11.54 -4.17
CA ALA A 2 9.70 10.61 -3.44
C ALA A 2 9.40 10.68 -1.93
N ILE A 3 9.48 9.55 -1.22
CA ILE A 3 9.30 9.47 0.24
C ILE A 3 10.38 10.26 0.96
N VAL A 4 11.60 10.13 0.48
CA VAL A 4 12.79 10.88 0.90
C VAL A 4 13.57 11.29 -0.33
N THR A 5 14.30 12.40 -0.26
CA THR A 5 15.14 12.87 -1.35
C THR A 5 16.59 12.37 -1.19
N LEU A 6 17.33 12.35 -2.29
CA LEU A 6 18.74 11.97 -2.28
C LEU A 6 19.55 12.85 -1.31
N ASP A 7 19.28 14.15 -1.29
CA ASP A 7 19.96 15.10 -0.40
C ASP A 7 19.63 14.86 1.09
N GLU A 8 18.36 14.51 1.40
CA GLU A 8 17.97 14.14 2.77
C GLU A 8 18.74 12.90 3.24
N ILE A 9 18.85 11.87 2.40
CA ILE A 9 19.59 10.65 2.72
C ILE A 9 21.08 10.92 2.88
N LYS A 10 21.71 11.62 1.92
CA LYS A 10 23.13 11.98 1.99
C LYS A 10 23.46 12.73 3.26
N LYS A 11 22.64 13.73 3.61
CA LYS A 11 22.80 14.51 4.83
C LYS A 11 22.70 13.66 6.09
N GLN A 12 21.74 12.73 6.16
CA GLN A 12 21.53 11.88 7.32
C GLN A 12 22.60 10.79 7.48
N LEU A 13 23.16 10.32 6.37
CA LEU A 13 24.21 9.32 6.36
C LEU A 13 25.62 9.89 6.40
N GLY A 14 25.78 11.23 6.35
CA GLY A 14 27.09 11.89 6.31
C GLY A 14 27.87 11.60 5.02
N ILE A 15 27.17 11.35 3.91
CA ILE A 15 27.78 11.06 2.61
C ILE A 15 28.07 12.36 1.89
N THR A 16 29.35 12.57 1.54
CA THR A 16 29.82 13.67 0.71
C THR A 16 30.31 13.14 -0.64
N GLY A 17 30.15 13.95 -1.71
CA GLY A 17 30.47 13.50 -3.08
C GLY A 17 29.29 12.77 -3.76
N ASN A 18 29.50 12.36 -5.02
CA ASN A 18 28.45 11.83 -5.89
C ASN A 18 28.67 10.36 -6.30
N ASP A 19 29.72 9.74 -5.80
CA ASP A 19 30.13 8.39 -6.22
C ASP A 19 29.06 7.32 -5.92
N LYS A 20 28.19 7.57 -4.93
CA LYS A 20 27.11 6.67 -4.51
C LYS A 20 25.72 7.12 -4.92
N ASP A 21 25.60 8.20 -5.68
CA ASP A 21 24.29 8.78 -5.98
C ASP A 21 23.39 7.83 -6.78
N ALA A 22 23.96 7.12 -7.76
CA ALA A 22 23.20 6.13 -8.54
C ALA A 22 22.70 4.95 -7.69
N GLU A 23 23.51 4.46 -6.76
CA GLU A 23 23.16 3.40 -5.83
C GLU A 23 22.07 3.87 -4.85
N LEU A 24 22.23 5.05 -4.27
CA LEU A 24 21.25 5.64 -3.37
C LEU A 24 19.91 5.89 -4.08
N GLN A 25 19.94 6.37 -5.33
CA GLN A 25 18.73 6.58 -6.10
C GLN A 25 17.97 5.28 -6.32
N LEU A 26 18.67 4.18 -6.61
CA LEU A 26 18.04 2.86 -6.75
C LEU A 26 17.30 2.46 -5.47
N TYR A 27 17.91 2.64 -4.29
CA TYR A 27 17.23 2.35 -3.02
C TYR A 27 16.02 3.26 -2.78
N ILE A 28 16.13 4.55 -3.10
CA ILE A 28 15.03 5.51 -2.99
C ILE A 28 13.83 5.06 -3.84
N ASP A 29 14.09 4.61 -5.05
CA ASP A 29 13.05 4.18 -5.98
C ASP A 29 12.34 2.89 -5.53
N MET A 30 13.03 2.05 -4.75
CA MET A 30 12.46 0.82 -4.17
C MET A 30 11.65 1.06 -2.88
N LEU A 31 11.89 2.16 -2.16
CA LEU A 31 11.26 2.45 -0.86
C LEU A 31 9.73 2.40 -0.87
N PRO A 32 9.00 2.95 -1.86
CA PRO A 32 7.54 2.94 -1.84
C PRO A 32 6.97 1.52 -1.81
N GLN A 33 7.55 0.61 -2.58
CA GLN A 33 7.12 -0.78 -2.62
C GLN A 33 7.46 -1.51 -1.31
N TRP A 34 8.67 -1.35 -0.78
CA TRP A 34 9.06 -1.98 0.47
C TRP A 34 8.23 -1.53 1.66
N LEU A 35 7.94 -0.23 1.75
CA LEU A 35 7.07 0.30 2.81
C LEU A 35 5.64 -0.24 2.66
N TYR A 36 5.16 -0.38 1.43
CA TYR A 36 3.86 -0.99 1.16
C TYR A 36 3.83 -2.46 1.59
N ASP A 37 4.86 -3.24 1.26
CA ASP A 37 4.96 -4.67 1.63
C ASP A 37 4.99 -4.88 3.16
N ILE A 38 5.55 -3.92 3.91
CA ILE A 38 5.63 -4.00 5.37
C ILE A 38 4.37 -3.49 6.05
N THR A 39 3.78 -2.40 5.54
CA THR A 39 2.70 -1.68 6.23
C THR A 39 1.33 -1.90 5.63
N GLY A 40 1.24 -2.31 4.37
CA GLY A 40 0.00 -2.30 3.58
C GLY A 40 -0.48 -0.89 3.23
N VAL A 41 0.37 0.14 3.39
CA VAL A 41 0.03 1.54 3.12
C VAL A 41 0.94 2.10 2.02
N TRP A 42 0.33 2.74 1.01
CA TRP A 42 1.06 3.41 -0.05
C TRP A 42 1.45 4.83 0.35
N PHE A 43 2.75 5.15 0.33
CA PHE A 43 3.30 6.45 0.72
C PHE A 43 3.89 7.22 -0.46
N GLY A 44 3.83 8.55 -0.38
CA GLY A 44 4.52 9.49 -1.28
C GLY A 44 3.78 9.84 -2.56
N SER A 45 2.75 9.08 -2.93
CA SER A 45 1.90 9.37 -4.09
C SER A 45 0.51 8.76 -3.92
N LEU A 46 -0.41 9.15 -4.79
CA LEU A 46 -1.72 8.50 -4.89
C LEU A 46 -1.67 7.44 -5.99
N LYS A 47 -2.39 6.35 -5.77
CA LYS A 47 -2.68 5.32 -6.78
C LYS A 47 -4.18 5.20 -6.97
N THR A 48 -4.60 4.88 -8.17
CA THR A 48 -6.00 4.57 -8.50
C THR A 48 -6.09 3.11 -8.93
N GLU A 49 -7.09 2.42 -8.42
CA GLU A 49 -7.33 1.01 -8.66
C GLU A 49 -8.81 0.74 -8.79
N THR A 50 -9.16 -0.30 -9.53
CA THR A 50 -10.52 -0.85 -9.55
C THR A 50 -10.47 -2.25 -8.96
N GLU A 51 -11.21 -2.42 -7.87
CA GLU A 51 -11.32 -3.66 -7.13
C GLU A 51 -12.70 -4.29 -7.38
N ILE A 52 -12.71 -5.60 -7.56
CA ILE A 52 -13.94 -6.35 -7.78
C ILE A 52 -14.17 -7.23 -6.57
N GLN A 53 -15.30 -7.04 -5.90
CA GLN A 53 -15.69 -7.82 -4.72
C GLN A 53 -17.10 -8.37 -4.87
N ASP A 54 -17.39 -9.43 -4.13
CA ASP A 54 -18.76 -9.91 -4.01
C ASP A 54 -19.63 -8.84 -3.37
N TYR A 55 -20.86 -8.72 -3.87
CA TYR A 55 -21.81 -7.76 -3.34
C TYR A 55 -22.13 -8.02 -1.86
N ARG A 56 -21.83 -7.02 -1.03
CA ARG A 56 -22.19 -6.97 0.39
C ARG A 56 -22.55 -5.54 0.80
N PRO A 57 -23.45 -5.35 1.78
CA PRO A 57 -23.78 -4.00 2.28
C PRO A 57 -22.58 -3.25 2.87
N VAL A 58 -21.61 -3.99 3.36
CA VAL A 58 -20.34 -3.47 3.87
C VAL A 58 -19.22 -4.28 3.23
N VAL A 59 -18.29 -3.59 2.58
CA VAL A 59 -17.09 -4.16 1.99
C VAL A 59 -15.85 -3.45 2.54
N PHE A 60 -14.72 -4.15 2.55
CA PHE A 60 -13.43 -3.60 2.93
C PHE A 60 -12.52 -3.67 1.72
N LEU A 61 -12.02 -2.51 1.30
CA LEU A 61 -11.08 -2.40 0.20
C LEU A 61 -9.71 -2.96 0.60
N ASP A 62 -8.99 -3.49 -0.37
CA ASP A 62 -7.64 -4.03 -0.17
C ASP A 62 -6.63 -2.96 0.23
N ASN A 63 -6.92 -1.70 -0.06
CA ASN A 63 -6.07 -0.58 0.32
C ASN A 63 -6.76 0.31 1.37
N VAL A 64 -5.94 1.05 2.10
CA VAL A 64 -6.37 1.99 3.15
C VAL A 64 -5.92 3.41 2.82
N TYR A 65 -6.34 4.38 3.64
CA TYR A 65 -6.13 5.80 3.37
C TYR A 65 -6.75 6.22 2.03
N ILE A 66 -8.02 5.87 1.88
CA ILE A 66 -8.80 6.19 0.69
C ILE A 66 -8.96 7.71 0.59
N LYS A 67 -8.49 8.27 -0.51
CA LYS A 67 -8.63 9.69 -0.80
C LYS A 67 -10.00 10.00 -1.39
N GLU A 68 -10.43 9.15 -2.31
CA GLU A 68 -11.67 9.32 -3.06
C GLU A 68 -12.12 7.97 -3.62
N VAL A 69 -13.41 7.73 -3.61
CA VAL A 69 -14.04 6.69 -4.42
C VAL A 69 -14.69 7.38 -5.60
N SER A 70 -14.17 7.16 -6.79
CA SER A 70 -14.63 7.84 -8.00
C SER A 70 -15.88 7.19 -8.56
N GLN A 71 -16.02 5.87 -8.41
CA GLN A 71 -17.16 5.12 -8.94
C GLN A 71 -17.38 3.82 -8.19
N ILE A 72 -18.64 3.46 -7.99
CA ILE A 72 -19.07 2.12 -7.60
C ILE A 72 -20.10 1.66 -8.60
N LYS A 73 -19.87 0.52 -9.23
CA LYS A 73 -20.82 -0.13 -10.14
C LYS A 73 -21.20 -1.49 -9.58
N GLN A 74 -22.43 -1.92 -9.84
CA GLN A 74 -22.97 -3.21 -9.45
C GLN A 74 -23.39 -3.99 -10.70
N GLY A 75 -23.07 -5.26 -10.71
CA GLY A 75 -23.48 -6.20 -11.75
C GLY A 75 -22.46 -7.31 -11.93
N ARG A 76 -22.67 -8.14 -12.91
CA ARG A 76 -21.76 -9.24 -13.23
C ARG A 76 -21.17 -9.02 -14.62
N ILE A 77 -19.85 -9.05 -14.71
CA ILE A 77 -19.17 -9.13 -16.01
C ILE A 77 -19.15 -10.61 -16.43
N THR A 78 -19.74 -10.88 -17.57
CA THR A 78 -19.67 -12.16 -18.29
C THR A 78 -19.00 -11.93 -19.63
N ASP A 79 -18.76 -12.97 -20.41
CA ASP A 79 -18.19 -12.83 -21.75
C ASP A 79 -19.06 -11.96 -22.69
N GLU A 80 -20.34 -11.80 -22.36
CA GLU A 80 -21.32 -11.03 -23.14
C GLU A 80 -21.61 -9.63 -22.55
N THR A 81 -21.21 -9.34 -21.30
CA THR A 81 -21.44 -8.06 -20.61
C THR A 81 -20.18 -7.22 -20.56
N THR A 82 -20.32 -5.93 -20.76
CA THR A 82 -19.24 -4.96 -20.67
C THR A 82 -19.40 -4.10 -19.42
N ASP A 83 -18.38 -3.33 -19.07
CA ASP A 83 -18.43 -2.36 -17.97
C ASP A 83 -19.56 -1.32 -18.11
N ALA A 84 -20.03 -1.08 -19.36
CA ALA A 84 -21.16 -0.19 -19.64
C ALA A 84 -22.52 -0.77 -19.22
N ASP A 85 -22.62 -2.08 -19.04
CA ASP A 85 -23.87 -2.76 -18.65
C ASP A 85 -24.05 -2.79 -17.13
N LEU A 86 -23.05 -2.38 -16.36
CA LEU A 86 -23.10 -2.32 -14.90
C LEU A 86 -23.89 -1.10 -14.42
N SER A 87 -24.73 -1.30 -13.43
CA SER A 87 -25.52 -0.23 -12.80
C SER A 87 -24.66 0.57 -11.82
N GLU A 88 -24.74 1.90 -11.89
CA GLU A 88 -24.04 2.78 -10.93
C GLU A 88 -24.72 2.76 -9.56
N VAL A 89 -23.92 2.65 -8.51
CA VAL A 89 -24.39 2.65 -7.12
C VAL A 89 -24.24 4.06 -6.56
N HIS A 90 -25.37 4.66 -6.20
CA HIS A 90 -25.43 5.96 -5.56
C HIS A 90 -25.74 5.80 -4.06
N GLY A 91 -25.11 6.59 -3.23
CA GLY A 91 -25.33 6.57 -1.79
C GLY A 91 -24.50 5.50 -1.08
N TYR A 92 -23.31 5.89 -0.73
CA TYR A 92 -22.37 5.11 0.09
C TYR A 92 -21.63 6.04 1.04
N SER A 93 -21.04 5.46 2.08
CA SER A 93 -20.09 6.14 2.97
C SER A 93 -18.76 5.37 3.01
N VAL A 94 -17.67 6.12 3.11
CA VAL A 94 -16.31 5.56 3.12
C VAL A 94 -15.59 5.98 4.39
N ASP A 95 -15.08 5.01 5.13
CA ASP A 95 -14.06 5.27 6.15
C ASP A 95 -12.69 5.26 5.48
N SER A 96 -12.16 6.44 5.27
CA SER A 96 -10.87 6.65 4.58
C SER A 96 -9.72 5.87 5.20
N LYS A 97 -9.67 5.72 6.53
CA LYS A 97 -8.55 5.09 7.22
C LYS A 97 -8.55 3.58 7.12
N THR A 98 -9.73 2.99 7.16
CA THR A 98 -9.88 1.52 7.18
C THR A 98 -10.18 0.93 5.81
N GLY A 99 -10.51 1.76 4.81
CA GLY A 99 -10.99 1.30 3.51
C GLY A 99 -12.40 0.68 3.56
N ARG A 100 -13.14 0.88 4.66
CA ARG A 100 -14.50 0.35 4.78
C ARG A 100 -15.46 1.19 3.96
N VAL A 101 -16.17 0.56 3.05
CA VAL A 101 -17.26 1.14 2.26
C VAL A 101 -18.57 0.54 2.75
N THR A 102 -19.51 1.41 3.12
CA THR A 102 -20.87 1.03 3.53
C THR A 102 -21.85 1.58 2.52
N LEU A 103 -22.59 0.70 1.87
CA LEU A 103 -23.59 1.08 0.88
C LEU A 103 -24.88 1.50 1.59
N SER A 104 -25.49 2.58 1.10
CA SER A 104 -26.78 3.07 1.65
C SER A 104 -27.93 2.20 1.16
N THR A 105 -28.84 1.86 2.06
CA THR A 105 -30.03 1.04 1.70
C THR A 105 -31.03 1.76 0.80
N THR A 106 -30.92 3.08 0.64
CA THR A 106 -31.88 3.90 -0.14
C THR A 106 -31.66 3.87 -1.66
N GLY A 107 -30.57 3.27 -2.14
CA GLY A 107 -30.26 3.14 -3.58
C GLY A 107 -30.37 1.73 -4.13
N TYR A 108 -30.91 0.81 -3.34
CA TYR A 108 -30.98 -0.59 -3.73
C TYR A 108 -32.14 -0.88 -4.69
N LYS A 109 -31.88 -1.63 -5.75
CA LYS A 109 -32.90 -2.45 -6.38
C LYS A 109 -33.51 -3.36 -5.32
N ASP A 110 -34.84 -3.54 -5.37
CA ASP A 110 -35.58 -4.38 -4.42
C ASP A 110 -34.87 -5.72 -4.20
N GLN A 111 -34.95 -6.26 -2.97
CA GLN A 111 -34.36 -7.53 -2.55
C GLN A 111 -34.72 -8.71 -3.48
N TYR A 112 -35.73 -8.59 -4.29
CA TYR A 112 -36.21 -9.61 -5.23
C TYR A 112 -35.46 -9.65 -6.56
N GLU A 113 -34.67 -8.61 -6.90
CA GLU A 113 -33.82 -8.57 -8.12
C GLU A 113 -32.36 -8.91 -7.86
N ARG A 114 -32.00 -9.25 -6.61
CA ARG A 114 -30.66 -9.70 -6.27
C ARG A 114 -30.42 -11.10 -6.80
N THR A 115 -29.47 -11.25 -7.69
CA THR A 115 -28.84 -12.53 -7.92
C THR A 115 -27.69 -12.67 -6.92
N ASP A 116 -27.53 -13.83 -6.28
CA ASP A 116 -26.43 -14.16 -5.35
C ASP A 116 -25.03 -14.05 -5.99
N TYR A 117 -24.95 -13.56 -7.22
CA TYR A 117 -23.77 -13.47 -8.06
C TYR A 117 -23.38 -12.04 -8.44
N ASP A 118 -24.06 -11.01 -7.90
CA ASP A 118 -23.72 -9.63 -8.21
C ASP A 118 -22.35 -9.26 -7.60
N GLN A 119 -21.56 -8.55 -8.37
CA GLN A 119 -20.25 -8.05 -7.98
C GLN A 119 -20.31 -6.53 -7.85
N LEU A 120 -19.44 -5.99 -6.99
CA LEU A 120 -19.16 -4.57 -6.88
C LEU A 120 -17.82 -4.27 -7.56
N HIS A 121 -17.85 -3.35 -8.51
CA HIS A 121 -16.67 -2.79 -9.15
C HIS A 121 -16.44 -1.42 -8.55
N ILE A 122 -15.44 -1.30 -7.69
CA ILE A 122 -15.14 -0.09 -6.91
C ILE A 122 -13.86 0.52 -7.43
N THR A 123 -13.97 1.69 -8.06
CA THR A 123 -12.81 2.48 -8.50
C THR A 123 -12.51 3.54 -7.47
N TYR A 124 -11.31 3.50 -6.91
CA TYR A 124 -10.92 4.41 -5.84
C TYR A 124 -9.45 4.82 -5.94
N THR A 125 -9.16 5.95 -5.31
CA THR A 125 -7.79 6.50 -5.20
C THR A 125 -7.36 6.44 -3.75
N TYR A 126 -6.15 5.94 -3.50
CA TYR A 126 -5.62 5.69 -2.16
C TYR A 126 -4.16 6.13 -2.01
N GLY A 127 -3.72 6.25 -0.76
CA GLY A 127 -2.34 6.55 -0.40
C GLY A 127 -2.20 7.83 0.43
N LEU A 128 -1.04 7.97 1.06
CA LEU A 128 -0.65 9.14 1.84
C LEU A 128 0.41 9.93 1.08
N VAL A 129 0.03 11.11 0.56
CA VAL A 129 0.94 12.03 -0.11
C VAL A 129 1.88 12.67 0.90
N ASP A 130 1.33 13.11 2.03
CA ASP A 130 2.11 13.68 3.13
C ASP A 130 2.73 12.56 3.96
N VAL A 131 4.00 12.27 3.70
CA VAL A 131 4.71 11.18 4.36
C VAL A 131 5.05 11.58 5.81
N PRO A 132 4.58 10.85 6.82
CA PRO A 132 4.90 11.13 8.22
C PRO A 132 6.40 11.05 8.50
N ALA A 133 6.89 11.90 9.41
CA ALA A 133 8.32 11.95 9.77
C ALA A 133 8.86 10.59 10.27
N ALA A 134 8.04 9.80 10.97
CA ALA A 134 8.41 8.47 11.41
C ALA A 134 8.67 7.52 10.24
N VAL A 135 7.84 7.58 9.18
CA VAL A 135 8.01 6.79 7.96
C VAL A 135 9.26 7.22 7.19
N LYS A 136 9.51 8.53 7.09
CA LYS A 136 10.74 9.06 6.48
C LYS A 136 11.99 8.57 7.22
N MET A 137 11.96 8.59 8.55
CA MET A 137 13.08 8.10 9.36
C MET A 137 13.28 6.60 9.19
N ALA A 138 12.21 5.80 9.17
CA ALA A 138 12.29 4.37 8.88
C ALA A 138 12.91 4.11 7.50
N ALA A 139 12.48 4.83 6.47
CA ALA A 139 13.02 4.74 5.11
C ALA A 139 14.54 5.02 5.07
N ILE A 140 15.01 6.06 5.78
CA ILE A 140 16.44 6.37 5.87
C ILE A 140 17.23 5.26 6.56
N LEU A 141 16.68 4.69 7.65
CA LEU A 141 17.29 3.57 8.35
C LEU A 141 17.37 2.31 7.47
N MET A 142 16.33 2.04 6.69
CA MET A 142 16.30 0.93 5.72
C MET A 142 17.42 1.10 4.67
N VAL A 143 17.54 2.27 4.06
CA VAL A 143 18.62 2.56 3.09
C VAL A 143 20.00 2.38 3.74
N ARG A 144 20.18 2.87 4.97
CA ARG A 144 21.42 2.69 5.73
C ARG A 144 21.75 1.22 5.93
N GLY A 145 20.75 0.41 6.32
CA GLY A 145 20.93 -1.04 6.53
C GLY A 145 21.43 -1.73 5.26
N MET A 146 20.82 -1.43 4.10
CA MET A 146 21.23 -2.01 2.82
C MET A 146 22.65 -1.64 2.41
N MET A 147 23.02 -0.37 2.58
CA MET A 147 24.39 0.09 2.30
C MET A 147 25.42 -0.64 3.18
N GLN A 148 25.08 -0.90 4.45
CA GLN A 148 25.95 -1.63 5.36
C GLN A 148 26.10 -3.10 4.98
N GLU A 149 25.02 -3.76 4.58
CA GLU A 149 25.03 -5.15 4.11
C GLU A 149 25.92 -5.33 2.88
N ILE A 150 25.83 -4.44 1.90
CA ILE A 150 26.67 -4.51 0.69
C ILE A 150 28.14 -4.22 1.02
N SER A 151 28.41 -3.22 1.87
CA SER A 151 29.80 -2.87 2.25
C SER A 151 30.49 -3.94 3.09
N SER A 152 29.72 -4.76 3.82
CA SER A 152 30.25 -5.88 4.64
C SER A 152 30.34 -7.20 3.87
N GLY A 153 30.15 -7.18 2.54
CA GLY A 153 30.20 -8.39 1.72
C GLY A 153 29.03 -9.36 1.95
N GLY A 154 27.91 -8.85 2.42
CA GLY A 154 26.69 -9.66 2.62
C GLY A 154 26.72 -10.55 3.87
N THR A 155 27.62 -10.30 4.81
CA THR A 155 27.77 -11.10 6.04
C THR A 155 27.16 -10.46 7.29
N THR A 156 25.95 -9.91 7.19
CA THR A 156 25.10 -9.73 8.37
C THR A 156 24.10 -10.89 8.45
N VAL A 157 24.64 -12.10 8.58
CA VAL A 157 23.84 -13.28 8.88
C VAL A 157 23.49 -13.26 10.38
N THR A 158 22.32 -12.78 10.73
CA THR A 158 21.73 -13.03 12.04
C THR A 158 20.99 -14.37 12.00
N SER A 159 21.71 -15.46 12.11
CA SER A 159 21.36 -16.87 12.21
C SER A 159 21.38 -17.66 10.88
N GLU A 160 22.50 -18.34 10.64
CA GLU A 160 22.53 -19.51 9.77
C GLU A 160 21.82 -20.68 10.47
N ARG A 161 20.75 -21.14 9.87
CA ARG A 161 20.27 -22.51 10.10
C ARG A 161 20.42 -23.25 8.78
N VAL A 162 21.43 -24.09 8.71
CA VAL A 162 21.64 -25.02 7.59
C VAL A 162 20.43 -25.96 7.52
N GLY A 163 19.62 -25.82 6.49
CA GLY A 163 18.40 -26.58 6.26
C GLY A 163 17.14 -25.70 6.17
N ASN A 164 16.75 -25.32 4.98
CA ASN A 164 15.71 -24.36 4.56
C ASN A 164 16.15 -22.90 4.62
N TYR A 165 16.65 -22.44 3.51
CA TYR A 165 16.97 -21.03 3.28
C TYR A 165 15.67 -20.20 3.29
N GLN A 166 15.40 -19.51 4.38
CA GLN A 166 14.45 -18.42 4.45
C GLN A 166 15.26 -17.13 4.63
N LYS A 167 15.51 -16.44 3.53
CA LYS A 167 16.14 -15.12 3.53
C LYS A 167 15.09 -14.10 3.94
N THR A 168 14.88 -13.95 5.24
CA THR A 168 14.04 -12.89 5.79
C THR A 168 14.90 -11.63 5.85
N TYR A 169 14.55 -10.60 5.08
CA TYR A 169 15.08 -9.26 5.31
C TYR A 169 14.57 -8.83 6.67
N SER A 170 15.37 -8.88 7.69
CA SER A 170 15.00 -8.49 9.04
C SER A 170 14.99 -6.97 9.13
N VAL A 171 13.82 -6.36 8.96
CA VAL A 171 13.58 -4.98 9.37
C VAL A 171 14.00 -4.84 10.82
N SER A 172 14.90 -3.91 11.14
CA SER A 172 15.42 -3.78 12.49
C SER A 172 14.28 -3.41 13.47
N LYS A 173 14.45 -3.73 14.76
CA LYS A 173 13.45 -3.39 15.78
C LYS A 173 13.09 -1.89 15.80
N LYS A 174 14.03 -1.01 15.46
CA LYS A 174 13.79 0.45 15.40
C LYS A 174 12.86 0.83 14.26
N GLU A 175 13.06 0.27 13.09
CA GLU A 175 12.20 0.50 11.91
C GLU A 175 10.81 -0.06 12.17
N GLN A 176 10.70 -1.27 12.73
CA GLN A 176 9.42 -1.87 13.11
C GLN A 176 8.66 -0.98 14.10
N THR A 177 9.33 -0.42 15.11
CA THR A 177 8.70 0.49 16.07
C THR A 177 8.19 1.78 15.41
N LEU A 178 8.94 2.33 14.46
CA LEU A 178 8.54 3.54 13.73
C LEU A 178 7.38 3.29 12.78
N LEU A 179 7.30 2.11 12.18
CA LEU A 179 6.26 1.72 11.24
C LEU A 179 5.02 1.12 11.91
N ALA A 180 5.12 0.63 13.14
CA ALA A 180 4.02 -0.02 13.86
C ALA A 180 2.68 0.74 13.83
N PRO A 181 2.62 2.08 13.98
CA PRO A 181 1.36 2.82 13.89
C PRO A 181 0.69 2.78 12.51
N PHE A 182 1.43 2.39 11.47
CA PHE A 182 0.97 2.38 10.08
C PHE A 182 0.75 0.96 9.55
N VAL A 183 1.13 -0.07 10.31
CA VAL A 183 0.90 -1.45 9.88
C VAL A 183 -0.59 -1.76 9.88
N ARG A 184 -1.09 -2.18 8.73
CA ARG A 184 -2.47 -2.65 8.60
C ARG A 184 -2.59 -4.02 9.27
N PHE A 185 -3.40 -4.11 10.31
CA PHE A 185 -3.86 -5.41 10.80
C PHE A 185 -5.02 -5.85 9.92
N LEU A 186 -4.81 -6.87 9.10
CA LEU A 186 -5.91 -7.59 8.45
C LEU A 186 -6.73 -8.27 9.55
N VAL A 187 -7.94 -7.81 9.76
CA VAL A 187 -8.92 -8.42 10.67
C VAL A 187 -9.73 -9.45 9.90
#